data_6d1e57bac8e8557143e6191a0a81d49b
#
_entry.id   6d1e57bac8e8557143e6191a0a81d49b
#
_cell.length_a   1.000
_cell.length_b   1.000
_cell.length_c   1.000
_cell.angle_alpha   90.00
_cell.angle_beta   90.00
_cell.angle_gamma   90.00
#
_symmetry.space_group_name_H-M   'P 1'
#
loop_
_entity.id
_entity.type
_entity.pdbx_description
1 polymer ?
#
loop_
_entity_poly.entity_id
_entity_poly.type
_entity_poly.pdbx_seq_one_letter_code
_entity_poly.pdbx_strand_id
1 'polypeptide(L)'
;MMQRIRRTSLGLFASIAIVGFAGQASAAEERFEVTSVKSLRPKIVALVDALQKRDAKAAREAYEAYDSTWNGIETYINVRSKPTYDLLEHEHQAKIEKAVEGANPDFAATTTEAQALLADYDKAIDMVAKAPPISPLYDEVTRLRIVRSHLREVPPALKAGNFAKARKSFEEFDTNWDSIEDLVKARNADSYTAIEKGMIDIERAIMPDKPDVAQATALVQGVMTKYNEIVAQVTREARAAK
;
A
#
# COMPACT_ATOMS: atom_id res chain seq x y z
N MET A 1 -10.08 -5.57 -64.78
CA MET A 1 -10.39 -6.67 -65.67
C MET A 1 -10.55 -7.92 -64.84
N MET A 2 -11.79 -8.45 -64.80
CA MET A 2 -12.18 -9.84 -64.60
C MET A 2 -11.78 -10.47 -63.24
N GLN A 3 -12.61 -11.23 -62.56
CA GLN A 3 -13.96 -11.75 -62.80
C GLN A 3 -14.57 -12.20 -61.45
N ARG A 4 -15.86 -11.95 -61.32
CA ARG A 4 -16.72 -12.52 -60.27
C ARG A 4 -16.92 -14.03 -60.55
N ILE A 5 -16.83 -14.86 -59.48
CA ILE A 5 -17.51 -16.16 -59.51
C ILE A 5 -18.43 -16.26 -58.31
N ARG A 6 -19.74 -16.25 -58.60
CA ARG A 6 -20.80 -16.68 -57.67
C ARG A 6 -20.80 -18.21 -57.64
N ARG A 7 -20.96 -18.79 -56.47
CA ARG A 7 -21.55 -20.11 -56.32
C ARG A 7 -22.57 -20.12 -55.21
N THR A 8 -23.74 -20.58 -55.61
CA THR A 8 -25.01 -20.72 -54.90
C THR A 8 -25.05 -22.00 -54.08
N SER A 9 -25.66 -21.87 -52.89
CA SER A 9 -26.56 -22.81 -52.21
C SER A 9 -26.14 -24.27 -51.96
N LEU A 10 -26.20 -24.65 -50.69
CA LEU A 10 -27.11 -25.74 -50.26
C LEU A 10 -27.31 -25.62 -48.73
N GLY A 11 -28.56 -25.65 -48.30
CA GLY A 11 -28.92 -25.61 -46.88
C GLY A 11 -28.61 -26.94 -46.20
N LEU A 12 -28.19 -26.87 -44.97
CA LEU A 12 -28.20 -28.00 -44.04
C LEU A 12 -28.78 -27.50 -42.73
N PHE A 13 -29.94 -28.03 -42.39
CA PHE A 13 -30.54 -27.88 -41.06
C PHE A 13 -29.60 -28.53 -40.05
N ALA A 14 -28.97 -27.76 -39.22
CA ALA A 14 -28.25 -28.23 -38.06
C ALA A 14 -29.00 -27.82 -36.79
N SER A 15 -29.39 -28.81 -36.05
CA SER A 15 -30.12 -28.79 -34.80
C SER A 15 -29.43 -27.84 -33.79
N ILE A 16 -30.21 -26.91 -33.23
CA ILE A 16 -29.75 -26.05 -32.13
C ILE A 16 -29.68 -26.94 -30.87
N ALA A 17 -28.49 -27.39 -30.54
CA ALA A 17 -28.18 -27.87 -29.20
C ALA A 17 -28.14 -26.64 -28.27
N ILE A 18 -29.14 -26.49 -27.44
CA ILE A 18 -29.11 -25.55 -26.30
C ILE A 18 -28.06 -26.08 -25.35
N VAL A 19 -26.81 -25.63 -25.54
CA VAL A 19 -25.78 -25.75 -24.50
C VAL A 19 -26.19 -24.80 -23.38
N GLY A 20 -26.71 -25.39 -22.31
CA GLY A 20 -26.95 -24.66 -21.08
C GLY A 20 -25.66 -23.96 -20.66
N PHE A 21 -25.59 -22.66 -20.77
CA PHE A 21 -24.63 -21.85 -20.07
C PHE A 21 -24.92 -22.03 -18.57
N ALA A 22 -24.28 -23.02 -17.96
CA ALA A 22 -24.06 -23.00 -16.52
C ALA A 22 -23.30 -21.71 -16.25
N GLY A 23 -24.02 -20.72 -15.73
CA GLY A 23 -23.42 -19.45 -15.32
C GLY A 23 -22.27 -19.79 -14.37
N GLN A 24 -21.04 -19.57 -14.82
CA GLN A 24 -19.92 -19.41 -13.91
C GLN A 24 -20.30 -18.22 -13.05
N ALA A 25 -20.68 -18.48 -11.80
CA ALA A 25 -20.76 -17.45 -10.79
C ALA A 25 -19.35 -16.83 -10.78
N SER A 26 -19.21 -15.65 -11.37
CA SER A 26 -18.04 -14.82 -11.21
C SER A 26 -17.83 -14.71 -9.70
N ALA A 27 -16.73 -15.26 -9.17
CA ALA A 27 -16.37 -15.02 -7.80
C ALA A 27 -16.40 -13.49 -7.63
N ALA A 28 -17.27 -13.00 -6.76
CA ALA A 28 -17.37 -11.57 -6.52
C ALA A 28 -15.96 -11.08 -6.17
N GLU A 29 -15.49 -10.07 -6.90
CA GLU A 29 -14.17 -9.50 -6.66
C GLU A 29 -14.04 -9.12 -5.18
N GLU A 30 -12.96 -9.58 -4.54
CA GLU A 30 -12.78 -9.35 -3.12
C GLU A 30 -12.66 -7.84 -2.87
N ARG A 31 -13.36 -7.33 -1.87
CA ARG A 31 -13.35 -5.91 -1.54
C ARG A 31 -11.92 -5.40 -1.34
N PHE A 32 -11.64 -4.21 -1.86
CA PHE A 32 -10.30 -3.61 -1.82
C PHE A 32 -9.72 -3.55 -0.39
N GLU A 33 -10.53 -3.19 0.61
CA GLU A 33 -10.11 -3.15 2.01
C GLU A 33 -9.67 -4.52 2.54
N VAL A 34 -10.33 -5.61 2.11
CA VAL A 34 -9.98 -6.97 2.53
C VAL A 34 -8.68 -7.40 1.88
N THR A 35 -8.53 -7.15 0.58
CA THR A 35 -7.28 -7.41 -0.15
C THR A 35 -6.12 -6.63 0.47
N SER A 36 -6.35 -5.34 0.80
CA SER A 36 -5.34 -4.47 1.41
C SER A 36 -4.86 -4.99 2.77
N VAL A 37 -5.76 -5.34 3.69
CA VAL A 37 -5.32 -5.88 4.98
C VAL A 37 -4.65 -7.26 4.83
N LYS A 38 -5.10 -8.10 3.90
CA LYS A 38 -4.43 -9.38 3.63
C LYS A 38 -3.00 -9.21 3.11
N SER A 39 -2.71 -8.14 2.37
CA SER A 39 -1.39 -7.90 1.78
C SER A 39 -0.28 -7.67 2.80
N LEU A 40 -0.60 -7.26 4.02
CA LEU A 40 0.38 -7.06 5.09
C LEU A 40 0.82 -8.38 5.75
N ARG A 41 -0.06 -9.38 5.81
CA ARG A 41 0.22 -10.65 6.49
C ARG A 41 1.55 -11.32 6.10
N PRO A 42 1.90 -11.44 4.81
CA PRO A 42 3.20 -12.01 4.40
C PRO A 42 4.41 -11.26 4.97
N LYS A 43 4.29 -9.95 5.22
CA LYS A 43 5.37 -9.14 5.79
C LYS A 43 5.57 -9.44 7.28
N ILE A 44 4.49 -9.69 8.03
CA ILE A 44 4.58 -10.16 9.42
C ILE A 44 5.22 -11.56 9.46
N VAL A 45 4.85 -12.46 8.53
CA VAL A 45 5.47 -13.79 8.43
C VAL A 45 6.98 -13.66 8.16
N ALA A 46 7.39 -12.79 7.23
CA ALA A 46 8.80 -12.56 6.94
C ALA A 46 9.56 -12.02 8.16
N LEU A 47 8.94 -11.16 8.96
CA LEU A 47 9.51 -10.67 10.22
C LEU A 47 9.71 -11.81 11.23
N VAL A 48 8.69 -12.66 11.43
CA VAL A 48 8.79 -13.84 12.30
C VAL A 48 9.94 -14.77 11.86
N ASP A 49 10.03 -15.05 10.56
CA ASP A 49 11.05 -15.90 9.97
C ASP A 49 12.48 -15.36 10.20
N ALA A 50 12.67 -14.04 10.02
CA ALA A 50 13.94 -13.38 10.23
C ALA A 50 14.36 -13.42 11.71
N LEU A 51 13.42 -13.17 12.62
CA LEU A 51 13.63 -13.24 14.07
C LEU A 51 13.98 -14.67 14.53
N GLN A 52 13.30 -15.69 14.00
CA GLN A 52 13.63 -17.10 14.30
C GLN A 52 15.03 -17.50 13.83
N LYS A 53 15.48 -16.97 12.70
CA LYS A 53 16.82 -17.16 12.18
C LYS A 53 17.87 -16.34 12.93
N ARG A 54 17.47 -15.49 13.85
CA ARG A 54 18.32 -14.54 14.59
C ARG A 54 19.12 -13.61 13.66
N ASP A 55 18.55 -13.26 12.52
CA ASP A 55 19.13 -12.33 11.56
C ASP A 55 18.62 -10.91 11.86
N ALA A 56 19.42 -10.15 12.61
CA ALA A 56 19.06 -8.81 13.03
C ALA A 56 18.86 -7.84 11.86
N LYS A 57 19.62 -8.01 10.77
CA LYS A 57 19.48 -7.16 9.58
C LYS A 57 18.19 -7.47 8.86
N ALA A 58 17.94 -8.74 8.56
CA ALA A 58 16.71 -9.18 7.90
C ALA A 58 15.46 -8.86 8.74
N ALA A 59 15.54 -8.99 10.08
CA ALA A 59 14.43 -8.64 10.98
C ALA A 59 14.09 -7.14 10.91
N ARG A 60 15.10 -6.26 10.86
CA ARG A 60 14.90 -4.83 10.71
C ARG A 60 14.27 -4.47 9.36
N GLU A 61 14.81 -5.05 8.26
CA GLU A 61 14.29 -4.84 6.92
C GLU A 61 12.83 -5.33 6.78
N ALA A 62 12.51 -6.49 7.38
CA ALA A 62 11.15 -7.03 7.41
C ALA A 62 10.20 -6.16 8.24
N TYR A 63 10.68 -5.62 9.39
CA TYR A 63 9.90 -4.70 10.20
C TYR A 63 9.60 -3.39 9.45
N GLU A 64 10.60 -2.79 8.82
CA GLU A 64 10.42 -1.58 7.99
C GLU A 64 9.38 -1.82 6.88
N ALA A 65 9.43 -2.98 6.22
CA ALA A 65 8.46 -3.34 5.20
C ALA A 65 7.04 -3.54 5.74
N TYR A 66 6.93 -4.08 6.96
CA TYR A 66 5.66 -4.19 7.71
C TYR A 66 5.13 -2.81 8.06
N ASP A 67 5.90 -1.96 8.75
CA ASP A 67 5.50 -0.64 9.21
C ASP A 67 5.05 0.27 8.06
N SER A 68 5.83 0.31 6.99
CA SER A 68 5.49 1.09 5.78
C SER A 68 4.13 0.70 5.21
N THR A 69 3.82 -0.61 5.14
CA THR A 69 2.53 -1.09 4.64
C THR A 69 1.40 -0.83 5.64
N TRP A 70 1.64 -1.06 6.94
CA TRP A 70 0.69 -0.81 8.01
C TRP A 70 0.16 0.62 7.99
N ASN A 71 1.04 1.60 7.92
CA ASN A 71 0.72 3.02 7.82
C ASN A 71 -0.24 3.38 6.65
N GLY A 72 -0.33 2.53 5.62
CA GLY A 72 -1.29 2.67 4.53
C GLY A 72 -2.67 2.14 4.87
N ILE A 73 -2.74 0.97 5.54
CA ILE A 73 -3.96 0.17 5.66
C ILE A 73 -4.63 0.22 7.03
N GLU A 74 -3.96 0.70 8.07
CA GLU A 74 -4.43 0.77 9.46
C GLU A 74 -5.84 1.35 9.61
N THR A 75 -6.20 2.28 8.71
CA THR A 75 -7.51 2.93 8.67
C THR A 75 -8.66 1.93 8.63
N TYR A 76 -8.51 0.82 7.88
CA TYR A 76 -9.57 -0.19 7.76
C TYR A 76 -9.84 -0.93 9.06
N ILE A 77 -8.81 -1.08 9.90
CA ILE A 77 -8.92 -1.70 11.22
C ILE A 77 -9.45 -0.66 12.23
N ASN A 78 -8.84 0.53 12.25
CA ASN A 78 -9.16 1.58 13.20
C ASN A 78 -10.63 2.03 13.14
N VAL A 79 -11.19 2.21 11.93
CA VAL A 79 -12.60 2.63 11.77
C VAL A 79 -13.61 1.57 12.21
N ARG A 80 -13.19 0.30 12.29
CA ARG A 80 -14.04 -0.82 12.73
C ARG A 80 -13.84 -1.17 14.19
N SER A 81 -12.62 -1.12 14.67
CA SER A 81 -12.29 -1.48 16.05
C SER A 81 -11.04 -0.72 16.52
N LYS A 82 -11.26 0.40 17.22
CA LYS A 82 -10.16 1.10 17.87
C LYS A 82 -9.37 0.21 18.85
N PRO A 83 -10.01 -0.66 19.69
CA PRO A 83 -9.25 -1.55 20.55
C PRO A 83 -8.32 -2.51 19.79
N THR A 84 -8.76 -3.05 18.63
CA THR A 84 -7.91 -3.91 17.80
C THR A 84 -6.76 -3.11 17.19
N TYR A 85 -7.02 -1.91 16.71
CA TYR A 85 -5.99 -1.01 16.23
C TYR A 85 -4.96 -0.70 17.33
N ASP A 86 -5.42 -0.30 18.53
CA ASP A 86 -4.54 0.04 19.65
C ASP A 86 -3.66 -1.16 20.05
N LEU A 87 -4.20 -2.37 20.07
CA LEU A 87 -3.45 -3.58 20.35
C LEU A 87 -2.34 -3.82 19.32
N LEU A 88 -2.65 -3.70 18.03
CA LEU A 88 -1.68 -3.94 16.97
C LEU A 88 -0.60 -2.86 16.92
N GLU A 89 -1.00 -1.58 16.98
CA GLU A 89 -0.12 -0.42 16.83
C GLU A 89 0.67 -0.13 18.12
N HIS A 90 -0.02 0.02 19.24
CA HIS A 90 0.59 0.56 20.46
C HIS A 90 1.15 -0.53 21.39
N GLU A 91 0.67 -1.77 21.27
CA GLU A 91 1.16 -2.86 22.10
C GLU A 91 2.18 -3.74 21.36
N HIS A 92 1.80 -4.35 20.24
CA HIS A 92 2.69 -5.27 19.52
C HIS A 92 3.78 -4.53 18.75
N GLN A 93 3.40 -3.61 17.87
CA GLN A 93 4.33 -2.91 17.00
C GLN A 93 5.37 -2.13 17.80
N ALA A 94 4.96 -1.35 18.79
CA ALA A 94 5.88 -0.55 19.60
C ALA A 94 6.94 -1.40 20.34
N LYS A 95 6.59 -2.61 20.81
CA LYS A 95 7.55 -3.53 21.44
C LYS A 95 8.52 -4.11 20.44
N ILE A 96 8.03 -4.52 19.28
CA ILE A 96 8.85 -5.08 18.20
C ILE A 96 9.81 -4.03 17.66
N GLU A 97 9.33 -2.83 17.36
CA GLU A 97 10.14 -1.69 16.91
C GLU A 97 11.33 -1.46 17.85
N LYS A 98 11.03 -1.26 19.13
CA LYS A 98 12.05 -1.05 20.16
C LYS A 98 13.09 -2.17 20.20
N ALA A 99 12.67 -3.43 19.98
CA ALA A 99 13.56 -4.57 20.01
C ALA A 99 14.44 -4.65 18.76
N VAL A 100 13.89 -4.45 17.56
CA VAL A 100 14.64 -4.58 16.29
C VAL A 100 15.56 -3.39 16.03
N GLU A 101 15.26 -2.21 16.57
CA GLU A 101 16.14 -1.04 16.51
C GLU A 101 17.30 -1.12 17.51
N GLY A 102 17.15 -1.92 18.53
CA GLY A 102 18.19 -2.13 19.56
C GLY A 102 19.45 -2.79 18.99
N ALA A 103 20.60 -2.47 19.60
CA ALA A 103 21.89 -3.04 19.20
C ALA A 103 21.98 -4.57 19.43
N ASN A 104 21.25 -5.08 20.42
CA ASN A 104 21.22 -6.51 20.80
C ASN A 104 19.78 -6.95 21.04
N PRO A 105 19.00 -7.30 20.00
CA PRO A 105 17.62 -7.73 20.17
C PRO A 105 17.53 -9.06 20.92
N ASP A 106 16.61 -9.14 21.88
CA ASP A 106 16.19 -10.43 22.44
C ASP A 106 15.33 -11.16 21.41
N PHE A 107 15.99 -11.99 20.59
CA PHE A 107 15.29 -12.70 19.50
C PHE A 107 14.20 -13.62 20.01
N ALA A 108 14.33 -14.24 21.18
CA ALA A 108 13.32 -15.16 21.69
C ALA A 108 12.05 -14.41 22.11
N ALA A 109 12.20 -13.36 22.91
CA ALA A 109 11.08 -12.52 23.34
C ALA A 109 10.44 -11.79 22.15
N THR A 110 11.25 -11.24 21.23
CA THR A 110 10.75 -10.53 20.04
C THR A 110 10.04 -11.47 19.07
N THR A 111 10.51 -12.72 18.91
CA THR A 111 9.82 -13.72 18.08
C THR A 111 8.44 -14.05 18.67
N THR A 112 8.36 -14.22 20.00
CA THR A 112 7.09 -14.48 20.68
C THR A 112 6.10 -13.32 20.46
N GLU A 113 6.55 -12.07 20.57
CA GLU A 113 5.72 -10.89 20.33
C GLU A 113 5.28 -10.80 18.86
N ALA A 114 6.18 -11.08 17.90
CA ALA A 114 5.82 -11.06 16.46
C ALA A 114 4.85 -12.19 16.09
N GLN A 115 4.92 -13.34 16.75
CA GLN A 115 3.93 -14.42 16.59
C GLN A 115 2.56 -14.02 17.19
N ALA A 116 2.53 -13.31 18.30
CA ALA A 116 1.32 -12.77 18.88
C ALA A 116 0.70 -11.70 17.96
N LEU A 117 1.53 -10.78 17.42
CA LEU A 117 1.11 -9.83 16.39
C LEU A 117 0.45 -10.54 15.21
N LEU A 118 1.07 -11.61 14.68
CA LEU A 118 0.53 -12.37 13.55
C LEU A 118 -0.84 -12.98 13.88
N ALA A 119 -0.97 -13.58 15.06
CA ALA A 119 -2.22 -14.20 15.50
C ALA A 119 -3.36 -13.19 15.70
N ASP A 120 -3.07 -12.00 16.25
CA ASP A 120 -4.06 -10.94 16.42
C ASP A 120 -4.37 -10.23 15.10
N TYR A 121 -3.37 -10.14 14.21
CA TYR A 121 -3.58 -9.64 12.87
C TYR A 121 -4.49 -10.56 12.03
N ASP A 122 -4.38 -11.87 12.14
CA ASP A 122 -5.30 -12.83 11.49
C ASP A 122 -6.75 -12.61 11.95
N LYS A 123 -6.96 -12.31 13.23
CA LYS A 123 -8.31 -11.94 13.75
C LYS A 123 -8.78 -10.60 13.17
N ALA A 124 -7.88 -9.64 12.99
CA ALA A 124 -8.21 -8.35 12.37
C ALA A 124 -8.61 -8.51 10.90
N ILE A 125 -7.91 -9.35 10.13
CA ILE A 125 -8.31 -9.71 8.75
C ILE A 125 -9.73 -10.28 8.74
N ASP A 126 -10.01 -11.24 9.60
CA ASP A 126 -11.33 -11.86 9.73
C ASP A 126 -12.43 -10.85 10.10
N MET A 127 -12.13 -9.93 11.00
CA MET A 127 -13.04 -8.85 11.39
C MET A 127 -13.35 -7.95 10.19
N VAL A 128 -12.35 -7.52 9.45
CA VAL A 128 -12.55 -6.67 8.26
C VAL A 128 -13.33 -7.40 7.18
N ALA A 129 -13.03 -8.68 6.94
CA ALA A 129 -13.72 -9.50 5.94
C ALA A 129 -15.21 -9.71 6.25
N LYS A 130 -15.56 -9.88 7.53
CA LYS A 130 -16.94 -10.11 8.00
C LYS A 130 -17.74 -8.83 8.20
N ALA A 131 -17.08 -7.69 8.38
CA ALA A 131 -17.74 -6.41 8.59
C ALA A 131 -18.45 -5.92 7.31
N PRO A 132 -19.51 -5.11 7.44
CA PRO A 132 -20.09 -4.41 6.30
C PRO A 132 -19.07 -3.54 5.57
N PRO A 133 -19.22 -3.32 4.25
CA PRO A 133 -18.41 -2.34 3.53
C PRO A 133 -18.47 -0.96 4.20
N ILE A 134 -17.35 -0.26 4.22
CA ILE A 134 -17.30 1.14 4.63
C ILE A 134 -17.49 2.06 3.42
N SER A 135 -17.62 3.37 3.67
CA SER A 135 -17.70 4.34 2.57
C SER A 135 -16.55 4.15 1.58
N PRO A 136 -16.79 4.16 0.26
CA PRO A 136 -15.74 4.10 -0.76
C PRO A 136 -14.64 5.17 -0.59
N LEU A 137 -14.95 6.29 0.06
CA LEU A 137 -13.96 7.33 0.37
C LEU A 137 -12.86 6.84 1.32
N TYR A 138 -13.11 5.83 2.14
CA TYR A 138 -12.02 5.21 2.92
C TYR A 138 -11.06 4.41 2.06
N ASP A 139 -11.52 3.84 0.92
CA ASP A 139 -10.64 3.21 -0.06
C ASP A 139 -9.70 4.26 -0.67
N GLU A 140 -10.23 5.45 -1.00
CA GLU A 140 -9.41 6.56 -1.48
C GLU A 140 -8.38 7.03 -0.44
N VAL A 141 -8.77 7.15 0.83
CA VAL A 141 -7.84 7.47 1.93
C VAL A 141 -6.72 6.44 2.00
N THR A 142 -7.06 5.15 1.91
CA THR A 142 -6.08 4.07 1.98
C THR A 142 -5.14 4.09 0.78
N ARG A 143 -5.65 4.26 -0.44
CA ARG A 143 -4.83 4.39 -1.65
C ARG A 143 -3.84 5.55 -1.54
N LEU A 144 -4.32 6.71 -1.11
CA LEU A 144 -3.46 7.86 -0.85
C LEU A 144 -2.37 7.56 0.18
N ARG A 145 -2.68 6.86 1.26
CA ARG A 145 -1.70 6.52 2.32
C ARG A 145 -0.68 5.49 1.84
N ILE A 146 -1.09 4.48 1.07
CA ILE A 146 -0.17 3.49 0.49
C ILE A 146 0.85 4.19 -0.42
N VAL A 147 0.40 5.04 -1.34
CA VAL A 147 1.32 5.79 -2.23
C VAL A 147 2.24 6.70 -1.41
N ARG A 148 1.71 7.40 -0.41
CA ARG A 148 2.50 8.26 0.49
C ARG A 148 3.59 7.50 1.24
N SER A 149 3.37 6.23 1.61
CA SER A 149 4.36 5.46 2.39
C SER A 149 5.68 5.33 1.65
N HIS A 150 5.67 5.16 0.33
CA HIS A 150 6.88 5.14 -0.48
C HIS A 150 7.67 6.45 -0.39
N LEU A 151 6.99 7.59 -0.46
CA LEU A 151 7.65 8.90 -0.36
C LEU A 151 8.23 9.14 1.06
N ARG A 152 7.60 8.60 2.11
CA ARG A 152 8.10 8.69 3.49
C ARG A 152 9.42 7.98 3.72
N GLU A 153 9.72 6.94 2.95
CA GLU A 153 10.97 6.19 3.07
C GLU A 153 12.19 6.92 2.48
N VAL A 154 11.99 7.91 1.62
CA VAL A 154 13.08 8.62 0.94
C VAL A 154 13.99 9.37 1.92
N PRO A 155 13.50 10.23 2.84
CA PRO A 155 14.37 10.98 3.75
C PRO A 155 15.22 10.12 4.68
N PRO A 156 14.71 9.07 5.35
CA PRO A 156 15.55 8.20 6.18
C PRO A 156 16.60 7.46 5.36
N ALA A 157 16.29 6.99 4.14
CA ALA A 157 17.26 6.36 3.26
C ALA A 157 18.39 7.33 2.84
N LEU A 158 18.05 8.59 2.51
CA LEU A 158 19.03 9.63 2.22
C LEU A 158 19.94 9.90 3.42
N LYS A 159 19.38 10.06 4.61
CA LYS A 159 20.13 10.29 5.86
C LYS A 159 21.08 9.13 6.20
N ALA A 160 20.68 7.92 5.90
CA ALA A 160 21.51 6.73 6.08
C ALA A 160 22.59 6.55 5.00
N GLY A 161 22.65 7.43 3.98
CA GLY A 161 23.53 7.30 2.82
C GLY A 161 23.16 6.16 1.87
N ASN A 162 21.95 5.57 2.04
CA ASN A 162 21.44 4.52 1.16
C ASN A 162 20.71 5.14 -0.03
N PHE A 163 21.48 5.72 -0.94
CA PHE A 163 20.93 6.44 -2.10
C PHE A 163 20.20 5.51 -3.08
N ALA A 164 20.59 4.24 -3.15
CA ALA A 164 19.89 3.24 -3.96
C ALA A 164 18.47 2.99 -3.43
N LYS A 165 18.30 2.82 -2.12
CA LYS A 165 16.98 2.69 -1.47
C LYS A 165 16.17 3.97 -1.66
N ALA A 166 16.76 5.15 -1.49
CA ALA A 166 16.05 6.42 -1.67
C ALA A 166 15.47 6.56 -3.09
N ARG A 167 16.26 6.24 -4.13
CA ARG A 167 15.80 6.27 -5.53
C ARG A 167 14.69 5.24 -5.77
N LYS A 168 14.86 4.01 -5.29
CA LYS A 168 13.84 2.96 -5.43
C LYS A 168 12.52 3.35 -4.77
N SER A 169 12.56 3.87 -3.54
CA SER A 169 11.34 4.31 -2.85
C SER A 169 10.66 5.48 -3.57
N PHE A 170 11.44 6.38 -4.17
CA PHE A 170 10.88 7.47 -4.98
C PHE A 170 10.27 6.94 -6.29
N GLU A 171 10.92 6.02 -6.98
CA GLU A 171 10.39 5.35 -8.19
C GLU A 171 9.07 4.61 -7.89
N GLU A 172 8.99 3.94 -6.74
CA GLU A 172 7.75 3.30 -6.29
C GLU A 172 6.64 4.35 -6.01
N PHE A 173 7.00 5.50 -5.44
CA PHE A 173 6.05 6.61 -5.27
C PHE A 173 5.56 7.12 -6.63
N ASP A 174 6.46 7.42 -7.56
CA ASP A 174 6.17 7.95 -8.89
C ASP A 174 5.27 6.99 -9.68
N THR A 175 5.64 5.70 -9.75
CA THR A 175 4.86 4.66 -10.44
C THR A 175 3.44 4.52 -9.87
N ASN A 176 3.28 4.63 -8.54
CA ASN A 176 1.97 4.50 -7.92
C ASN A 176 1.16 5.81 -7.94
N TRP A 177 1.80 6.95 -8.16
CA TRP A 177 1.15 8.25 -8.28
C TRP A 177 0.12 8.28 -9.39
N ASP A 178 0.41 7.71 -10.56
CA ASP A 178 -0.50 7.62 -11.71
C ASP A 178 -1.86 7.00 -11.33
N SER A 179 -1.88 6.10 -10.36
CA SER A 179 -3.11 5.44 -9.92
C SER A 179 -4.05 6.31 -9.08
N ILE A 180 -3.55 7.46 -8.59
CA ILE A 180 -4.28 8.34 -7.67
C ILE A 180 -4.27 9.82 -8.08
N GLU A 181 -3.51 10.20 -9.09
CA GLU A 181 -3.34 11.60 -9.48
C GLU A 181 -4.66 12.29 -9.85
N ASP A 182 -5.53 11.60 -10.59
CA ASP A 182 -6.85 12.13 -10.95
C ASP A 182 -7.73 12.40 -9.73
N LEU A 183 -7.62 11.55 -8.71
CA LEU A 183 -8.30 11.73 -7.43
C LEU A 183 -7.80 12.99 -6.71
N VAL A 184 -6.50 13.25 -6.74
CA VAL A 184 -5.89 14.46 -6.17
C VAL A 184 -6.29 15.69 -6.96
N LYS A 185 -6.17 15.64 -8.29
CA LYS A 185 -6.50 16.73 -9.22
C LYS A 185 -7.95 17.16 -9.12
N ALA A 186 -8.88 16.21 -9.03
CA ALA A 186 -10.31 16.50 -8.91
C ALA A 186 -10.66 17.26 -7.61
N ARG A 187 -9.86 17.08 -6.54
CA ARG A 187 -10.10 17.74 -5.25
C ARG A 187 -9.33 19.04 -5.08
N ASN A 188 -8.12 19.11 -5.60
CA ASN A 188 -7.27 20.31 -5.45
C ASN A 188 -6.22 20.37 -6.57
N ALA A 189 -6.53 21.10 -7.63
CA ALA A 189 -5.65 21.26 -8.78
C ALA A 189 -4.33 21.97 -8.44
N ASP A 190 -4.32 22.85 -7.44
CA ASP A 190 -3.10 23.55 -7.01
C ASP A 190 -2.15 22.59 -6.29
N SER A 191 -2.69 21.73 -5.41
CA SER A 191 -1.90 20.69 -4.76
C SER A 191 -1.39 19.67 -5.75
N TYR A 192 -2.22 19.24 -6.73
CA TYR A 192 -1.78 18.38 -7.82
C TYR A 192 -0.59 18.98 -8.56
N THR A 193 -0.71 20.23 -9.03
CA THR A 193 0.37 20.92 -9.77
C THR A 193 1.63 21.07 -8.92
N ALA A 194 1.50 21.35 -7.62
CA ALA A 194 2.63 21.50 -6.72
C ALA A 194 3.35 20.15 -6.47
N ILE A 195 2.60 19.04 -6.37
CA ILE A 195 3.15 17.68 -6.21
C ILE A 195 3.89 17.29 -7.49
N GLU A 196 3.27 17.40 -8.66
CA GLU A 196 3.90 17.11 -9.96
C GLU A 196 5.25 17.82 -10.15
N LYS A 197 5.24 19.14 -9.92
CA LYS A 197 6.46 19.94 -9.99
C LYS A 197 7.51 19.47 -8.97
N GLY A 198 7.06 19.19 -7.75
CA GLY A 198 7.94 18.72 -6.68
C GLY A 198 8.56 17.36 -6.97
N MET A 199 7.83 16.47 -7.64
CA MET A 199 8.34 15.15 -8.07
C MET A 199 9.51 15.32 -9.04
N ILE A 200 9.38 16.18 -10.05
CA ILE A 200 10.47 16.50 -10.99
C ILE A 200 11.70 17.06 -10.26
N ASP A 201 11.48 17.94 -9.27
CA ASP A 201 12.58 18.55 -8.51
C ASP A 201 13.26 17.52 -7.58
N ILE A 202 12.50 16.60 -6.98
CA ILE A 202 13.03 15.48 -6.16
C ILE A 202 13.85 14.55 -7.03
N GLU A 203 13.32 14.10 -8.17
CA GLU A 203 14.03 13.23 -9.10
C GLU A 203 15.42 13.80 -9.44
N ARG A 204 15.47 15.07 -9.87
CA ARG A 204 16.74 15.74 -10.18
C ARG A 204 17.70 15.81 -9.00
N ALA A 205 17.18 15.95 -7.78
CA ALA A 205 18.01 16.09 -6.59
C ALA A 205 18.58 14.75 -6.09
N ILE A 206 17.89 13.61 -6.33
CA ILE A 206 18.31 12.29 -5.83
C ILE A 206 19.11 11.47 -6.86
N MET A 207 19.06 11.83 -8.16
CA MET A 207 19.72 11.07 -9.23
C MET A 207 21.27 11.15 -9.21
N PRO A 208 21.95 12.23 -8.79
CA PRO A 208 23.39 12.26 -8.70
C PRO A 208 23.95 11.15 -7.79
N ASP A 209 25.15 10.65 -8.09
CA ASP A 209 25.82 9.62 -7.26
C ASP A 209 25.99 10.04 -5.80
N LYS A 210 26.17 11.33 -5.56
CA LYS A 210 26.24 11.96 -4.25
C LYS A 210 25.25 13.11 -4.17
N PRO A 211 23.99 12.85 -3.84
CA PRO A 211 22.98 13.87 -3.73
C PRO A 211 23.24 14.79 -2.54
N ASP A 212 22.80 16.06 -2.65
CA ASP A 212 22.69 16.93 -1.48
C ASP A 212 21.52 16.45 -0.62
N VAL A 213 21.84 15.75 0.47
CA VAL A 213 20.85 15.14 1.37
C VAL A 213 19.92 16.18 2.00
N ALA A 214 20.43 17.37 2.33
CA ALA A 214 19.64 18.41 2.95
C ALA A 214 18.61 18.98 1.95
N GLN A 215 19.06 19.30 0.73
CA GLN A 215 18.21 19.80 -0.35
C GLN A 215 17.16 18.76 -0.74
N ALA A 216 17.58 17.53 -1.01
CA ALA A 216 16.65 16.45 -1.39
C ALA A 216 15.58 16.18 -0.31
N THR A 217 16.01 16.16 0.96
CA THR A 217 15.07 16.00 2.09
C THR A 217 14.07 17.15 2.16
N ALA A 218 14.50 18.39 1.96
CA ALA A 218 13.61 19.55 1.99
C ALA A 218 12.56 19.51 0.85
N LEU A 219 12.95 19.08 -0.36
CA LEU A 219 12.04 18.90 -1.49
C LEU A 219 10.98 17.83 -1.19
N VAL A 220 11.40 16.66 -0.67
CA VAL A 220 10.47 15.60 -0.26
C VAL A 220 9.49 16.11 0.80
N GLN A 221 9.96 16.85 1.80
CA GLN A 221 9.09 17.43 2.84
C GLN A 221 8.08 18.43 2.26
N GLY A 222 8.46 19.20 1.25
CA GLY A 222 7.56 20.11 0.54
C GLY A 222 6.41 19.38 -0.15
N VAL A 223 6.73 18.32 -0.89
CA VAL A 223 5.72 17.45 -1.53
C VAL A 223 4.85 16.76 -0.48
N MET A 224 5.46 16.21 0.58
CA MET A 224 4.73 15.57 1.69
C MET A 224 3.73 16.50 2.35
N THR A 225 4.05 17.77 2.49
CA THR A 225 3.13 18.75 3.07
C THR A 225 1.87 18.88 2.23
N LYS A 226 2.01 19.06 0.91
CA LYS A 226 0.88 19.14 -0.02
C LYS A 226 0.09 17.85 -0.08
N TYR A 227 0.77 16.73 -0.09
CA TYR A 227 0.14 15.41 -0.08
C TYR A 227 -0.70 15.19 1.19
N ASN A 228 -0.17 15.55 2.36
CA ASN A 228 -0.87 15.43 3.63
C ASN A 228 -2.13 16.31 3.71
N GLU A 229 -2.16 17.48 3.04
CA GLU A 229 -3.35 18.32 2.93
C GLU A 229 -4.50 17.54 2.24
N ILE A 230 -4.20 16.82 1.15
CA ILE A 230 -5.17 15.99 0.44
C ILE A 230 -5.63 14.79 1.27
N VAL A 231 -4.71 14.05 1.88
CA VAL A 231 -5.06 12.93 2.77
C VAL A 231 -5.99 13.40 3.89
N ALA A 232 -5.71 14.54 4.50
CA ALA A 232 -6.55 15.10 5.54
C ALA A 232 -7.93 15.52 5.02
N GLN A 233 -8.01 16.10 3.82
CA GLN A 233 -9.27 16.48 3.18
C GLN A 233 -10.14 15.25 2.93
N VAL A 234 -9.63 14.23 2.21
CA VAL A 234 -10.38 13.01 1.88
C VAL A 234 -10.78 12.24 3.15
N THR A 235 -9.92 12.25 4.19
CA THR A 235 -10.25 11.65 5.49
C THR A 235 -11.45 12.36 6.15
N ARG A 236 -11.54 13.69 6.07
CA ARG A 236 -12.70 14.43 6.60
C ARG A 236 -13.97 14.11 5.80
N GLU A 237 -13.87 14.06 4.46
CA GLU A 237 -14.97 13.69 3.58
C GLU A 237 -15.48 12.27 3.89
N ALA A 238 -14.57 11.30 4.04
CA ALA A 238 -14.92 9.92 4.38
C ALA A 238 -15.63 9.81 5.75
N ARG A 239 -15.24 10.61 6.73
CA ARG A 239 -15.90 10.65 8.06
C ARG A 239 -17.28 11.29 8.00
N ALA A 240 -17.48 12.25 7.11
CA ALA A 240 -18.78 12.93 6.95
C ALA A 240 -19.78 12.12 6.12
N ALA A 241 -19.32 11.23 5.27
CA ALA A 241 -20.12 10.38 4.38
C ALA A 241 -20.72 9.12 5.06
N LYS A 242 -21.12 9.24 6.33
CA LYS A 242 -21.75 8.14 7.10
C LYS A 242 -23.16 7.88 6.67
#